data_555f187298e09f6d57bbc4be4d2044ac
#
_entry.id   555f187298e09f6d57bbc4be4d2044ac
#
_cell.length_a   1.000
_cell.length_b   1.000
_cell.length_c   1.000
_cell.angle_alpha   90.00
_cell.angle_beta   90.00
_cell.angle_gamma   90.00
#
_symmetry.space_group_name_H-M   'P 1'
#
loop_
_entity.id
_entity.type
_entity.pdbx_description
1 polymer ?
#
loop_
_entity_poly.entity_id
_entity_poly.type
_entity_poly.pdbx_seq_one_letter_code
_entity_poly.pdbx_strand_id
1 'polypeptide(L)'
;IDSGDMRLHTAGSLRGGERVWVLCQLGLENTEIVKNDEIAKFALLSNGHDGKLAVHFGFTPIRVVCANTESMARSSTASNLIRVRHHRFVKNNVEKLRDIMNLANQEFEATAEQYRFLASKQINATDLHKYVKIVLDVHQQEEDELSTRTKNIIGKVEEFFLLGKGNDLP
;
A
#
# COMPACT_ATOMS: atom_id res chain seq x y z
N ILE A 1 25.87 -0.63 -2.91
CA ILE A 1 24.58 0.09 -3.00
C ILE A 1 24.90 1.58 -3.07
N ASP A 2 25.55 1.99 -4.14
CA ASP A 2 25.90 3.40 -4.36
C ASP A 2 25.45 3.87 -5.75
N SER A 3 24.28 3.43 -6.18
CA SER A 3 23.67 3.97 -7.38
C SER A 3 22.60 4.98 -6.99
N GLY A 4 22.90 6.11 -6.42
CA GLY A 4 22.05 7.32 -6.22
C GLY A 4 20.51 7.23 -6.15
N ASP A 5 19.96 6.09 -6.46
CA ASP A 5 18.52 5.86 -6.67
C ASP A 5 17.79 5.21 -5.48
N MET A 6 18.49 4.90 -4.40
CA MET A 6 17.89 4.24 -3.23
C MET A 6 18.38 4.85 -1.93
N ARG A 7 17.46 5.28 -1.09
CA ARG A 7 17.75 5.84 0.23
C ARG A 7 17.14 4.96 1.33
N LEU A 8 17.96 4.58 2.33
CA LEU A 8 17.43 3.95 3.55
C LEU A 8 16.45 4.92 4.23
N HIS A 9 15.20 4.47 4.40
CA HIS A 9 14.16 5.26 5.02
C HIS A 9 13.96 4.87 6.48
N THR A 10 13.63 3.60 6.73
CA THR A 10 13.42 3.07 8.07
C THR A 10 13.87 1.62 8.15
N ALA A 11 14.26 1.19 9.32
CA ALA A 11 14.53 -0.21 9.62
C ALA A 11 14.04 -0.52 11.03
N GLY A 12 13.75 -1.78 11.30
CA GLY A 12 13.30 -2.16 12.62
C GLY A 12 13.39 -3.65 12.89
N SER A 13 13.20 -3.96 14.16
CA SER A 13 13.15 -5.31 14.69
C SER A 13 11.89 -5.46 15.53
N LEU A 14 11.24 -6.61 15.40
CA LEU A 14 10.03 -6.98 16.11
C LEU A 14 10.27 -8.26 16.89
N ARG A 15 9.54 -8.42 17.99
CA ARG A 15 9.58 -9.62 18.83
C ARG A 15 10.99 -10.03 19.26
N GLY A 16 11.74 -9.06 19.77
CA GLY A 16 13.12 -9.33 20.27
C GLY A 16 14.11 -9.79 19.22
N GLY A 17 13.91 -9.44 17.94
CA GLY A 17 14.80 -9.82 16.84
C GLY A 17 14.28 -10.99 15.99
N GLU A 18 13.18 -11.63 16.36
CA GLU A 18 12.60 -12.71 15.54
C GLU A 18 12.21 -12.27 14.13
N ARG A 19 11.90 -10.99 13.97
CA ARG A 19 11.59 -10.37 12.68
C ARG A 19 12.37 -9.08 12.52
N VAL A 20 12.95 -8.91 11.37
CA VAL A 20 13.65 -7.69 10.97
C VAL A 20 13.11 -7.19 9.64
N TRP A 21 13.12 -5.89 9.46
CA TRP A 21 12.70 -5.27 8.22
C TRP A 21 13.55 -4.03 7.92
N VAL A 22 13.70 -3.76 6.64
CA VAL A 22 14.36 -2.58 6.10
C VAL A 22 13.48 -2.01 5.02
N LEU A 23 13.22 -0.72 5.07
CA LEU A 23 12.48 0.04 4.09
C LEU A 23 13.40 1.05 3.43
N CYS A 24 13.53 0.98 2.14
CA CYS A 24 14.25 1.93 1.33
C CYS A 24 13.29 2.72 0.45
N GLN A 25 13.46 4.02 0.36
CA GLN A 25 12.78 4.83 -0.63
C GLN A 25 13.51 4.69 -1.96
N LEU A 26 12.77 4.44 -3.03
CA LEU A 26 13.27 4.33 -4.40
C LEU A 26 13.06 5.66 -5.12
N GLY A 27 14.14 6.16 -5.73
CA GLY A 27 14.15 7.50 -6.32
C GLY A 27 14.24 8.61 -5.26
N LEU A 28 14.67 9.77 -5.66
CA LEU A 28 14.75 10.96 -4.81
C LEU A 28 13.47 11.79 -4.88
N GLU A 29 12.69 11.57 -5.93
CA GLU A 29 11.45 12.31 -6.18
C GLU A 29 10.24 11.43 -5.94
N ASN A 30 9.27 11.97 -5.24
CA ASN A 30 7.97 11.36 -5.10
C ASN A 30 7.18 11.52 -6.40
N THR A 31 6.26 10.62 -6.64
CA THR A 31 5.36 10.70 -7.80
C THR A 31 4.11 11.48 -7.41
N GLU A 32 3.93 12.65 -7.97
CA GLU A 32 2.71 13.44 -7.77
C GLU A 32 1.54 12.78 -8.49
N ILE A 33 0.47 12.53 -7.75
CA ILE A 33 -0.78 11.98 -8.28
C ILE A 33 -1.73 13.11 -8.65
N VAL A 34 -1.97 14.02 -7.70
CA VAL A 34 -2.64 15.29 -7.89
C VAL A 34 -1.83 16.38 -7.20
N LYS A 35 -2.11 17.64 -7.48
CA LYS A 35 -1.40 18.77 -6.89
C LYS A 35 -1.34 18.66 -5.37
N ASN A 36 -0.12 18.63 -4.83
CA ASN A 36 0.19 18.49 -3.40
C ASN A 36 -0.11 17.09 -2.80
N ASP A 37 -0.38 16.06 -3.61
CA ASP A 37 -0.52 14.68 -3.14
C ASP A 37 0.49 13.78 -3.85
N GLU A 38 1.51 13.38 -3.11
CA GLU A 38 2.66 12.65 -3.61
C GLU A 38 2.71 11.24 -3.01
N ILE A 39 3.00 10.28 -3.85
CA ILE A 39 3.26 8.89 -3.42
C ILE A 39 4.74 8.59 -3.55
N ALA A 40 5.34 8.14 -2.44
CA ALA A 40 6.71 7.65 -2.42
C ALA A 40 6.78 6.16 -2.78
N LYS A 41 7.80 5.78 -3.52
CA LYS A 41 8.12 4.38 -3.82
C LYS A 41 8.97 3.81 -2.69
N PHE A 42 8.53 2.71 -2.10
CA PHE A 42 9.33 2.01 -1.10
C PHE A 42 9.63 0.58 -1.53
N ALA A 43 10.87 0.15 -1.33
CA ALA A 43 11.25 -1.25 -1.34
C ALA A 43 11.30 -1.76 0.10
N LEU A 44 10.55 -2.80 0.39
CA LEU A 44 10.53 -3.48 1.68
C LEU A 44 11.30 -4.79 1.59
N LEU A 45 12.25 -4.98 2.49
CA LEU A 45 12.84 -6.26 2.81
C LEU A 45 12.41 -6.64 4.22
N SER A 46 11.76 -7.77 4.38
CA SER A 46 11.36 -8.31 5.68
C SER A 46 11.81 -9.75 5.81
N ASN A 47 12.37 -10.10 6.95
CA ASN A 47 12.92 -11.42 7.22
C ASN A 47 12.52 -11.92 8.61
N GLY A 48 12.19 -13.21 8.72
CA GLY A 48 11.95 -13.88 9.98
C GLY A 48 13.05 -14.86 10.33
N HIS A 49 13.51 -14.81 11.58
CA HIS A 49 14.51 -15.71 12.14
C HIS A 49 13.88 -16.85 12.96
N ASP A 50 12.56 -16.81 13.15
CA ASP A 50 11.79 -17.78 13.94
C ASP A 50 11.30 -18.99 13.11
N GLY A 51 11.71 -19.10 11.85
CA GLY A 51 11.28 -20.15 10.93
C GLY A 51 9.82 -20.03 10.44
N LYS A 52 9.06 -19.03 10.92
CA LYS A 52 7.64 -18.84 10.56
C LYS A 52 7.44 -17.86 9.43
N LEU A 53 8.39 -16.97 9.22
CA LEU A 53 8.33 -15.96 8.19
C LEU A 53 9.46 -16.17 7.17
N ALA A 54 9.10 -16.33 5.91
CA ALA A 54 10.05 -16.32 4.79
C ALA A 54 10.63 -14.90 4.58
N VAL A 55 11.67 -14.80 3.78
CA VAL A 55 12.13 -13.49 3.29
C VAL A 55 11.05 -12.95 2.35
N HIS A 56 10.58 -11.73 2.63
CA HIS A 56 9.72 -10.97 1.74
C HIS A 56 10.52 -9.79 1.20
N PHE A 57 10.47 -9.62 -0.09
CA PHE A 57 11.12 -8.50 -0.75
C PHE A 57 10.24 -7.99 -1.89
N GLY A 58 10.20 -6.69 -2.08
CA GLY A 58 9.52 -6.08 -3.21
C GLY A 58 9.06 -4.66 -2.92
N PHE A 59 8.16 -4.19 -3.75
CA PHE A 59 7.62 -2.85 -3.71
C PHE A 59 6.40 -2.77 -2.79
N THR A 60 6.28 -1.66 -2.08
CA THR A 60 5.08 -1.29 -1.33
C THR A 60 4.89 0.23 -1.33
N PRO A 61 3.66 0.73 -1.51
CA PRO A 61 3.35 2.14 -1.33
C PRO A 61 3.20 2.51 0.17
N ILE A 62 3.25 1.51 1.05
CA ILE A 62 3.00 1.69 2.48
C ILE A 62 4.31 2.02 3.19
N ARG A 63 4.34 3.18 3.85
CA ARG A 63 5.45 3.56 4.73
C ARG A 63 5.45 2.72 5.99
N VAL A 64 6.41 1.81 6.10
CA VAL A 64 6.55 0.92 7.25
C VAL A 64 7.31 1.64 8.37
N VAL A 65 6.66 1.81 9.52
CA VAL A 65 7.22 2.46 10.72
C VAL A 65 6.99 1.66 11.99
N CYS A 66 6.10 0.67 11.97
CA CYS A 66 5.76 -0.17 13.13
C CYS A 66 5.25 -1.55 12.69
N ALA A 67 4.96 -2.42 13.66
CA ALA A 67 4.45 -3.77 13.40
C ALA A 67 3.15 -3.79 12.60
N ASN A 68 2.25 -2.83 12.84
CA ASN A 68 0.96 -2.77 12.14
C ASN A 68 1.16 -2.41 10.65
N THR A 69 1.96 -1.38 10.37
CA THR A 69 2.26 -0.97 8.99
C THR A 69 3.11 -2.01 8.25
N GLU A 70 4.00 -2.75 8.93
CA GLU A 70 4.72 -3.90 8.35
C GLU A 70 3.75 -5.01 7.95
N SER A 71 2.81 -5.35 8.83
CA SER A 71 1.77 -6.35 8.54
C SER A 71 0.86 -5.90 7.39
N MET A 72 0.47 -4.64 7.35
CA MET A 72 -0.31 -4.07 6.24
C MET A 72 0.45 -4.15 4.93
N ALA A 73 1.73 -3.75 4.92
CA ALA A 73 2.56 -3.81 3.71
C ALA A 73 2.69 -5.24 3.19
N ARG A 74 2.83 -6.25 4.07
CA ARG A 74 2.91 -7.66 3.68
C ARG A 74 1.60 -8.23 3.16
N SER A 75 0.46 -7.79 3.67
CA SER A 75 -0.86 -8.32 3.33
C SER A 75 -1.59 -7.50 2.26
N SER A 76 -1.08 -6.32 1.93
CA SER A 76 -1.71 -5.43 0.94
C SER A 76 -1.59 -6.00 -0.47
N THR A 77 -2.68 -5.98 -1.21
CA THR A 77 -2.70 -6.29 -2.65
C THR A 77 -2.00 -5.21 -3.48
N ALA A 78 -1.84 -4.00 -2.93
CA ALA A 78 -1.06 -2.92 -3.55
C ALA A 78 0.45 -3.10 -3.39
N SER A 79 0.89 -4.11 -2.63
CA SER A 79 2.31 -4.42 -2.42
C SER A 79 2.70 -5.64 -3.23
N ASN A 80 3.66 -5.47 -4.14
CA ASN A 80 4.23 -6.56 -4.91
C ASN A 80 5.41 -7.19 -4.18
N LEU A 81 5.11 -8.00 -3.15
CA LEU A 81 6.11 -8.67 -2.36
C LEU A 81 6.32 -10.11 -2.80
N ILE A 82 7.56 -10.42 -3.15
CA ILE A 82 7.98 -11.78 -3.46
C ILE A 82 8.40 -12.48 -2.18
N ARG A 83 7.92 -13.68 -2.04
CA ARG A 83 8.24 -14.54 -0.91
C ARG A 83 9.31 -15.55 -1.29
N VAL A 84 10.45 -15.49 -0.61
CA VAL A 84 11.56 -16.44 -0.78
C VAL A 84 11.71 -17.29 0.47
N ARG A 85 11.58 -18.60 0.35
CA ARG A 85 11.81 -19.50 1.48
C ARG A 85 13.28 -19.53 1.85
N HIS A 86 13.58 -19.68 3.16
CA HIS A 86 14.94 -19.91 3.63
C HIS A 86 15.46 -21.26 3.12
N HIS A 87 16.52 -21.19 2.32
CA HIS A 87 17.23 -22.39 1.87
C HIS A 87 18.70 -22.06 1.60
N ARG A 88 19.52 -23.09 1.44
CA ARG A 88 20.98 -22.98 1.30
C ARG A 88 21.42 -22.04 0.15
N PHE A 89 20.62 -21.85 -0.88
CA PHE A 89 20.93 -21.08 -2.08
C PHE A 89 20.24 -19.72 -2.15
N VAL A 90 19.87 -19.13 -1.01
CA VAL A 90 19.23 -17.79 -0.97
C VAL A 90 20.12 -16.74 -1.67
N LYS A 91 21.46 -16.87 -1.61
CA LYS A 91 22.38 -15.95 -2.27
C LYS A 91 22.19 -15.88 -3.80
N ASN A 92 21.84 -16.99 -4.46
CA ASN A 92 21.62 -17.03 -5.91
C ASN A 92 20.34 -16.30 -6.33
N ASN A 93 19.47 -15.95 -5.38
CA ASN A 93 18.27 -15.18 -5.65
C ASN A 93 18.49 -13.66 -5.59
N VAL A 94 19.69 -13.20 -5.18
CA VAL A 94 20.01 -11.76 -5.13
C VAL A 94 20.04 -11.14 -6.53
N GLU A 95 20.50 -11.89 -7.53
CA GLU A 95 20.47 -11.42 -8.93
C GLU A 95 19.03 -11.28 -9.43
N LYS A 96 18.16 -12.23 -9.09
CA LYS A 96 16.73 -12.13 -9.38
C LYS A 96 16.06 -10.95 -8.70
N LEU A 97 16.57 -10.48 -7.56
CA LEU A 97 16.05 -9.29 -6.89
C LEU A 97 16.25 -8.01 -7.73
N ARG A 98 17.30 -7.94 -8.53
CA ARG A 98 17.53 -6.80 -9.43
C ARG A 98 16.49 -6.76 -10.56
N ASP A 99 16.17 -7.91 -11.15
CA ASP A 99 15.13 -8.02 -12.19
C ASP A 99 13.76 -7.68 -11.61
N ILE A 100 13.50 -8.10 -10.38
CA ILE A 100 12.30 -7.81 -9.62
C ILE A 100 12.17 -6.31 -9.33
N MET A 101 13.27 -5.62 -8.99
CA MET A 101 13.24 -4.17 -8.78
C MET A 101 12.87 -3.41 -10.06
N ASN A 102 13.36 -3.86 -11.20
CA ASN A 102 13.00 -3.26 -12.49
C ASN A 102 11.50 -3.47 -12.80
N LEU A 103 10.99 -4.68 -12.52
CA LEU A 103 9.57 -4.98 -12.66
C LEU A 103 8.71 -4.13 -11.71
N ALA A 104 9.16 -3.99 -10.45
CA ALA A 104 8.48 -3.18 -9.44
C ALA A 104 8.35 -1.70 -9.83
N ASN A 105 9.35 -1.15 -10.51
CA ASN A 105 9.26 0.21 -11.04
C ASN A 105 8.18 0.35 -12.12
N GLN A 106 8.08 -0.61 -13.04
CA GLN A 106 7.05 -0.60 -14.08
C GLN A 106 5.64 -0.70 -13.48
N GLU A 107 5.45 -1.58 -12.51
CA GLU A 107 4.16 -1.73 -11.84
C GLU A 107 3.78 -0.54 -10.96
N PHE A 108 4.76 0.16 -10.41
CA PHE A 108 4.48 1.41 -9.69
C PHE A 108 3.94 2.49 -10.62
N GLU A 109 4.55 2.69 -11.78
CA GLU A 109 4.06 3.68 -12.75
C GLU A 109 2.63 3.33 -13.20
N ALA A 110 2.34 2.05 -13.45
CA ALA A 110 0.98 1.60 -13.76
C ALA A 110 0.00 1.88 -12.62
N THR A 111 0.43 1.69 -11.36
CA THR A 111 -0.38 2.00 -10.18
C THR A 111 -0.59 3.50 -10.03
N ALA A 112 0.44 4.31 -10.26
CA ALA A 112 0.35 5.76 -10.22
C ALA A 112 -0.61 6.30 -11.29
N GLU A 113 -0.60 5.73 -12.50
CA GLU A 113 -1.56 6.05 -13.56
C GLU A 113 -2.99 5.70 -13.15
N GLN A 114 -3.20 4.54 -12.51
CA GLN A 114 -4.52 4.18 -11.98
C GLN A 114 -5.01 5.19 -10.93
N TYR A 115 -4.14 5.63 -10.02
CA TYR A 115 -4.49 6.65 -9.03
C TYR A 115 -4.80 8.00 -9.68
N ARG A 116 -4.01 8.44 -10.67
CA ARG A 116 -4.31 9.65 -11.45
C ARG A 116 -5.65 9.54 -12.16
N PHE A 117 -5.94 8.38 -12.76
CA PHE A 117 -7.23 8.11 -13.38
C PHE A 117 -8.38 8.22 -12.36
N LEU A 118 -8.25 7.57 -11.20
CA LEU A 118 -9.27 7.64 -10.14
C LEU A 118 -9.44 9.08 -9.61
N ALA A 119 -8.34 9.80 -9.37
CA ALA A 119 -8.36 11.18 -8.94
C ALA A 119 -9.01 12.14 -9.97
N SER A 120 -8.92 11.81 -11.27
CA SER A 120 -9.60 12.56 -12.32
C SER A 120 -11.12 12.38 -12.36
N LYS A 121 -11.66 11.36 -11.66
CA LYS A 121 -13.09 11.05 -11.63
C LYS A 121 -13.77 11.87 -10.54
N GLN A 122 -14.65 12.76 -10.95
CA GLN A 122 -15.51 13.44 -10.01
C GLN A 122 -16.68 12.52 -9.65
N ILE A 123 -16.95 12.39 -8.37
CA ILE A 123 -18.09 11.66 -7.83
C ILE A 123 -19.00 12.65 -7.08
N ASN A 124 -20.31 12.54 -7.26
CA ASN A 124 -21.28 13.26 -6.47
C ASN A 124 -21.76 12.40 -5.28
N ALA A 125 -22.50 13.00 -4.34
CA ALA A 125 -22.96 12.31 -3.15
C ALA A 125 -23.85 11.09 -3.45
N THR A 126 -24.70 11.19 -4.49
CA THR A 126 -25.59 10.08 -4.89
C THR A 126 -24.80 8.90 -5.44
N ASP A 127 -23.80 9.17 -6.27
CA ASP A 127 -22.96 8.13 -6.85
C ASP A 127 -21.99 7.56 -5.80
N LEU A 128 -21.53 8.37 -4.85
CA LEU A 128 -20.76 7.89 -3.70
C LEU A 128 -21.59 6.89 -2.89
N HIS A 129 -22.83 7.22 -2.56
CA HIS A 129 -23.73 6.32 -1.84
C HIS A 129 -23.86 4.96 -2.53
N LYS A 130 -24.12 4.96 -3.83
CA LYS A 130 -24.20 3.73 -4.63
C LYS A 130 -22.88 2.96 -4.62
N TYR A 131 -21.78 3.67 -4.79
CA TYR A 131 -20.44 3.07 -4.78
C TYR A 131 -20.13 2.38 -3.45
N VAL A 132 -20.43 3.05 -2.32
CA VAL A 132 -20.23 2.47 -0.99
C VAL A 132 -21.10 1.22 -0.79
N LYS A 133 -22.35 1.23 -1.23
CA LYS A 133 -23.23 0.06 -1.20
C LYS A 133 -22.66 -1.10 -2.02
N ILE A 134 -22.04 -0.84 -3.17
CA ILE A 134 -21.36 -1.87 -3.98
C ILE A 134 -20.16 -2.44 -3.24
N VAL A 135 -19.30 -1.58 -2.68
CA VAL A 135 -18.11 -2.01 -1.93
C VAL A 135 -18.46 -2.85 -0.71
N LEU A 136 -19.56 -2.55 -0.05
CA LEU A 136 -20.07 -3.30 1.10
C LEU A 136 -20.91 -4.54 0.71
N ASP A 137 -21.08 -4.80 -0.59
CA ASP A 137 -21.90 -5.89 -1.14
C ASP A 137 -23.36 -5.88 -0.65
N VAL A 138 -23.92 -4.67 -0.50
CA VAL A 138 -25.31 -4.45 -0.07
C VAL A 138 -26.12 -3.65 -1.10
N HIS A 139 -25.64 -3.54 -2.32
CA HIS A 139 -26.24 -2.72 -3.37
C HIS A 139 -27.64 -3.18 -3.82
N GLN A 140 -28.01 -4.43 -3.53
CA GLN A 140 -29.34 -5.00 -3.82
C GLN A 140 -30.32 -4.87 -2.66
N GLN A 141 -29.87 -4.41 -1.49
CA GLN A 141 -30.71 -4.26 -0.30
C GLN A 141 -31.34 -2.86 -0.25
N GLU A 142 -32.59 -2.83 0.17
CA GLU A 142 -33.27 -1.57 0.48
C GLU A 142 -32.68 -0.95 1.76
N GLU A 143 -32.81 0.38 1.91
CA GLU A 143 -32.24 1.09 3.07
C GLU A 143 -32.73 0.55 4.43
N ASP A 144 -33.98 0.11 4.48
CA ASP A 144 -34.59 -0.41 5.71
C ASP A 144 -34.01 -1.79 6.11
N GLU A 145 -33.52 -2.55 5.14
CA GLU A 145 -32.93 -3.88 5.34
C GLU A 145 -31.47 -3.82 5.79
N LEU A 146 -30.81 -2.67 5.64
CA LEU A 146 -29.42 -2.52 6.01
C LEU A 146 -29.22 -2.60 7.53
N SER A 147 -28.17 -3.34 7.95
CA SER A 147 -27.80 -3.41 9.35
C SER A 147 -27.39 -2.03 9.89
N THR A 148 -27.59 -1.80 11.18
CA THR A 148 -27.15 -0.55 11.86
C THR A 148 -25.66 -0.27 11.64
N ARG A 149 -24.83 -1.32 11.63
CA ARG A 149 -23.39 -1.20 11.34
C ARG A 149 -23.13 -0.68 9.93
N THR A 150 -23.83 -1.22 8.94
CA THR A 150 -23.71 -0.82 7.54
C THR A 150 -24.16 0.63 7.34
N LYS A 151 -25.31 1.02 7.90
CA LYS A 151 -25.80 2.40 7.89
C LYS A 151 -24.79 3.38 8.49
N ASN A 152 -24.17 3.01 9.61
CA ASN A 152 -23.15 3.84 10.27
C ASN A 152 -21.88 3.99 9.41
N ILE A 153 -21.45 2.95 8.69
CA ILE A 153 -20.30 3.02 7.78
C ILE A 153 -20.62 3.96 6.61
N ILE A 154 -21.77 3.77 5.97
CA ILE A 154 -22.21 4.62 4.86
C ILE A 154 -22.27 6.08 5.29
N GLY A 155 -22.94 6.37 6.41
CA GLY A 155 -23.09 7.74 6.93
C GLY A 155 -21.73 8.40 7.24
N LYS A 156 -20.78 7.67 7.82
CA LYS A 156 -19.42 8.20 8.05
C LYS A 156 -18.67 8.51 6.77
N VAL A 157 -18.76 7.64 5.76
CA VAL A 157 -18.09 7.89 4.47
C VAL A 157 -18.69 9.13 3.79
N GLU A 158 -20.01 9.30 3.84
CA GLU A 158 -20.70 10.48 3.30
C GLU A 158 -20.33 11.75 4.06
N GLU A 159 -20.26 11.69 5.40
CA GLU A 159 -19.82 12.80 6.24
C GLU A 159 -18.40 13.25 5.87
N PHE A 160 -17.44 12.32 5.79
CA PHE A 160 -16.07 12.64 5.38
C PHE A 160 -16.00 13.21 3.96
N PHE A 161 -16.77 12.69 3.05
CA PHE A 161 -16.83 13.22 1.68
C PHE A 161 -17.35 14.66 1.62
N LEU A 162 -18.36 14.99 2.42
CA LEU A 162 -18.91 16.35 2.49
C LEU A 162 -17.93 17.31 3.17
N LEU A 163 -17.22 16.85 4.23
CA LEU A 163 -16.19 17.64 4.89
C LEU A 163 -15.01 17.92 3.96
N GLY A 164 -14.59 16.93 3.16
CA GLY A 164 -13.52 17.07 2.18
C GLY A 164 -13.85 18.02 1.02
N LYS A 165 -15.13 18.17 0.67
CA LYS A 165 -15.56 19.15 -0.35
C LYS A 165 -15.58 20.61 0.14
N GLY A 166 -15.61 20.83 1.43
CA GLY A 166 -15.65 22.17 2.04
C GLY A 166 -14.29 22.75 2.38
N ASN A 167 -13.26 21.91 2.44
CA ASN A 167 -11.89 22.35 2.65
C ASN A 167 -11.07 21.80 1.49
N ASP A 168 -10.40 22.66 0.76
CA ASP A 168 -9.30 22.24 -0.10
C ASP A 168 -8.42 21.32 0.75
N LEU A 169 -8.43 20.03 0.41
CA LEU A 169 -7.58 19.05 1.10
C LEU A 169 -6.16 19.55 1.01
N PRO A 170 -5.44 19.63 2.14
CA PRO A 170 -4.09 20.16 2.18
C PRO A 170 -3.14 19.31 1.35
#